data_0059038bdf7fe48212f73b3180db1df5
#
_entry.id   0059038bdf7fe48212f73b3180db1df5
#
_cell.length_a   1.000
_cell.length_b   1.000
_cell.length_c   1.000
_cell.angle_alpha   90.00
_cell.angle_beta   90.00
_cell.angle_gamma   90.00
#
_symmetry.space_group_name_H-M   'P 1'
#
loop_
_entity.id
_entity.type
_entity.pdbx_description
1 polymer ?
#
loop_
_entity_poly.entity_id
_entity_poly.type
_entity_poly.pdbx_seq_one_letter_code
_entity_poly.pdbx_strand_id
1 'polypeptide(L)' 'EYLKCLKSKLLEECHEVMNAEGEDIKKEIADVLEVLEALENTLHIDHQEVLSIK' A
#
# COMPACT_ATOMS: atom_id res chain seq x y z
N GLU A 1 17.56 3.18 -1.51
CA GLU A 1 17.18 2.03 -2.31
C GLU A 1 15.66 2.02 -2.49
N TYR A 2 15.20 1.50 -3.62
CA TYR A 2 13.80 1.59 -4.00
C TYR A 2 12.84 0.90 -3.01
N LEU A 3 13.23 -0.26 -2.51
CA LEU A 3 12.39 -1.00 -1.56
C LEU A 3 12.18 -0.19 -0.27
N LYS A 4 13.23 0.45 0.22
CA LYS A 4 13.12 1.30 1.40
C LYS A 4 12.19 2.48 1.14
N CYS A 5 12.28 3.05 -0.05
CA CYS A 5 11.41 4.15 -0.44
C CYS A 5 9.95 3.72 -0.45
N LEU A 6 9.67 2.52 -0.97
CA LEU A 6 8.31 2.00 -1.00
C LEU A 6 7.77 1.78 0.40
N LYS A 7 8.60 1.26 1.30
CA LYS A 7 8.17 1.05 2.69
C LYS A 7 7.89 2.37 3.40
N SER A 8 8.73 3.37 3.15
CA SER A 8 8.52 4.71 3.71
C SER A 8 7.23 5.33 3.15
N LYS A 9 7.00 5.12 1.87
CA LYS A 9 5.78 5.61 1.22
C LYS A 9 4.56 4.94 1.81
N LEU A 10 4.64 3.65 2.10
CA LEU A 10 3.54 2.93 2.72
C LEU A 10 3.20 3.54 4.08
N LEU A 11 4.22 3.86 4.88
CA LEU A 11 3.99 4.48 6.18
C LEU A 11 3.29 5.82 6.03
N GLU A 12 3.71 6.64 5.07
CA GLU A 12 3.06 7.92 4.79
C GLU A 12 1.60 7.73 4.43
N GLU A 13 1.31 6.77 3.54
CA GLU A 13 -0.06 6.54 3.11
C GLU A 13 -0.92 6.00 4.25
N CYS A 14 -0.34 5.21 5.14
CA CYS A 14 -1.07 4.75 6.32
C CYS A 14 -1.47 5.92 7.22
N HIS A 15 -0.59 6.89 7.40
CA HIS A 15 -0.91 8.11 8.17
C HIS A 15 -2.04 8.89 7.50
N GLU A 16 -2.01 8.94 6.17
CA GLU A 16 -3.07 9.64 5.42
C GLU A 16 -4.42 8.96 5.64
N VAL A 17 -4.44 7.63 5.61
CA VAL A 17 -5.67 6.88 5.88
C VAL A 17 -6.19 7.18 7.27
N MET A 18 -5.31 7.21 8.26
CA MET A 18 -5.70 7.47 9.65
C MET A 18 -6.31 8.85 9.84
N ASN A 19 -5.90 9.81 9.04
CA ASN A 19 -6.36 11.19 9.17
C ASN A 19 -7.48 11.54 8.19
N ALA A 20 -7.79 10.67 7.24
CA ALA A 20 -8.82 10.93 6.25
C ALA A 20 -10.21 10.67 6.81
N GLU A 21 -11.18 11.39 6.29
CA GLU A 21 -12.57 11.23 6.68
C GLU A 21 -13.47 11.32 5.47
N GLY A 22 -14.64 10.71 5.56
CA GLY A 22 -15.64 10.78 4.51
C GLY A 22 -15.14 10.21 3.19
N GLU A 23 -15.35 10.93 2.10
CA GLU A 23 -14.98 10.48 0.77
C GLU A 23 -13.46 10.41 0.56
N ASP A 24 -12.71 11.16 1.36
CA ASP A 24 -11.25 11.14 1.25
C ASP A 24 -10.65 9.78 1.61
N ILE A 25 -11.33 9.02 2.45
CA ILE A 25 -10.85 7.69 2.84
C ILE A 25 -10.71 6.77 1.63
N LYS A 26 -11.66 6.85 0.69
CA LYS A 26 -11.61 6.02 -0.52
C LYS A 26 -10.34 6.29 -1.33
N LYS A 27 -10.00 7.56 -1.47
CA LYS A 27 -8.80 7.94 -2.21
C LYS A 27 -7.55 7.43 -1.52
N GLU A 28 -7.49 7.57 -0.19
CA GLU A 28 -6.32 7.14 0.54
C GLU A 28 -6.16 5.61 0.53
N ILE A 29 -7.27 4.89 0.56
CA ILE A 29 -7.21 3.43 0.43
C ILE A 29 -6.65 3.04 -0.94
N ALA A 30 -7.07 3.73 -2.00
CA ALA A 30 -6.56 3.48 -3.34
C ALA A 30 -5.04 3.71 -3.40
N ASP A 31 -4.56 4.76 -2.73
CA ASP A 31 -3.14 5.07 -2.68
C ASP A 31 -2.35 3.98 -1.96
N VAL A 32 -2.89 3.46 -0.85
CA VAL A 32 -2.26 2.35 -0.13
C VAL A 32 -2.16 1.12 -1.02
N LEU A 33 -3.24 0.81 -1.75
CA LEU A 33 -3.25 -0.35 -2.64
C LEU A 33 -2.20 -0.23 -3.74
N GLU A 34 -1.98 0.98 -4.26
CA GLU A 34 -0.94 1.21 -5.26
C GLU A 34 0.45 0.90 -4.71
N VAL A 35 0.73 1.34 -3.48
CA VAL A 35 2.02 1.08 -2.86
C VAL A 35 2.21 -0.41 -2.61
N LEU A 36 1.15 -1.09 -2.16
CA LEU A 36 1.21 -2.53 -1.92
C LEU A 36 1.46 -3.29 -3.22
N GLU A 37 0.84 -2.88 -4.32
CA GLU A 37 1.10 -3.47 -5.63
C GLU A 37 2.54 -3.31 -6.04
N ALA A 38 3.09 -2.11 -5.84
CA ALA A 38 4.49 -1.85 -6.18
C ALA A 38 5.43 -2.73 -5.36
N LEU A 39 5.10 -2.94 -4.08
CA LEU A 39 5.89 -3.83 -3.22
C LEU A 39 5.86 -5.27 -3.74
N GLU A 40 4.67 -5.76 -4.08
CA GLU A 40 4.52 -7.11 -4.62
C GLU A 40 5.35 -7.27 -5.88
N ASN A 41 5.28 -6.29 -6.78
CA ASN A 41 6.03 -6.35 -8.03
C ASN A 41 7.53 -6.32 -7.81
N THR A 42 7.98 -5.47 -6.90
CA THR A 42 9.41 -5.33 -6.60
C THR A 42 9.98 -6.60 -5.96
N LEU A 43 9.19 -7.25 -5.12
CA LEU A 43 9.61 -8.45 -4.41
C LEU A 43 9.24 -9.74 -5.16
N HIS A 44 8.61 -9.61 -6.33
CA HIS A 44 8.16 -10.76 -7.14
C HIS A 44 7.21 -11.66 -6.37
N ILE A 45 6.30 -11.04 -5.61
CA ILE A 45 5.29 -11.76 -4.84
C ILE A 45 4.04 -11.94 -5.69
N ASP A 46 3.50 -13.15 -5.72
CA ASP A 46 2.25 -13.44 -6.41
C ASP A 46 1.09 -12.96 -5.52
N HIS A 47 0.27 -12.07 -6.05
CA HIS A 47 -0.86 -11.53 -5.31
C HIS A 47 -1.80 -12.62 -4.79
N GLN A 48 -1.97 -13.71 -5.54
CA GLN A 48 -2.81 -14.83 -5.11
C GLN A 48 -2.28 -15.50 -3.86
N GLU A 49 -0.97 -15.55 -3.70
CA GLU A 49 -0.36 -16.09 -2.49
C GLU A 49 -0.72 -15.23 -1.28
N VAL A 50 -0.69 -13.92 -1.46
CA VAL A 50 -1.05 -12.99 -0.39
C VAL A 50 -2.51 -13.19 0.01
N LEU A 51 -3.39 -13.33 -0.98
CA LEU A 51 -4.80 -13.56 -0.72
C LEU A 51 -5.06 -14.88 0.01
N SER A 52 -4.26 -15.91 -0.28
CA SER A 52 -4.47 -17.20 0.37
C SER A 52 -3.98 -17.21 1.81
N ILE A 53 -3.02 -16.37 2.16
CA ILE A 53 -2.59 -16.21 3.55
C ILE A 53 -3.63 -15.47 4.36
N LYS A 54 -4.29 -14.50 3.72
CA LYS A 54 -5.28 -13.67 4.35
C LYS A 54 -6.51 -14.49 4.78
#